data_9e0e2dd48a409d160eabe1ed30236fd4
#
_entry.id   9e0e2dd48a409d160eabe1ed30236fd4
#
_cell.length_a   1.000
_cell.length_b   1.000
_cell.length_c   1.000
_cell.angle_alpha   90.00
_cell.angle_beta   90.00
_cell.angle_gamma   90.00
#
_symmetry.space_group_name_H-M   'P 1'
#
loop_
_entity.id
_entity.type
_entity.pdbx_description
1 polymer ?
#
loop_
_entity_poly.entity_id
_entity_poly.type
_entity_poly.pdbx_seq_one_letter_code
_entity_poly.pdbx_strand_id
1 'polypeptide(L)'
;MGVVSGWTGRTACALQAALRMSNEAFAEHLDIGVRTVAAWHQKPDLRPRPEMQQLLDTALARAPAEVGERFSVLTGQSPLAVSVRGDETGTAAEAEQRLITDDNISDALGRLDEFAGWEPGTARRQVAARLTGLDRRDLLDRASRRRRIGQRGIADALGGYYRGQVGMHGRYGARCGHDGAEVVTSVLTRPDWLDLDCALTAEHDRLTLAGPTASGDARLDAEAADAAVQRLAETLVAGTRFVDMPLYHLTGINAGKGGLSGSLGITQFASYALTLDLLEGELSDALTAGVSPEPGALPLRDRYLPDLASVLGLADRLCAGGPLALCAFARPADPYRGPADYALLVQERSGSVINATRQLAVIPKAFHQPLTDFRGDARIAATLRREMEEELFGREDIDNTVNKRNAADPMHPARLSPPMRWLVTESPGALRMECTGFGINLVSGNFEFASLIIVDSDEFWHRFGGQIEASWESSSLRQYSSLDRGSLASLATDDAWSNEGLFAFLQGLRRLSETGGDRVNISAIDWVVRP
;
A
#
# COMPACT_ATOMS: atom_id res chain seq x y z
N MET A 1 16.36 6.86 3.97
CA MET A 1 17.77 7.03 3.56
C MET A 1 18.69 6.59 4.68
N GLY A 2 19.40 5.49 4.53
CA GLY A 2 20.42 5.08 5.50
C GLY A 2 21.61 6.01 5.41
N VAL A 3 21.64 7.06 6.19
CA VAL A 3 22.86 7.86 6.36
C VAL A 3 23.86 7.00 7.13
N VAL A 4 24.87 6.50 6.40
CA VAL A 4 26.02 5.85 7.05
C VAL A 4 26.70 6.93 7.88
N SER A 5 26.74 6.78 9.20
CA SER A 5 27.31 7.77 10.14
C SER A 5 28.81 8.06 9.91
N GLY A 6 29.41 7.47 8.91
CA GLY A 6 30.77 7.71 8.39
C GLY A 6 31.24 6.52 7.55
N TRP A 7 31.54 6.77 6.29
CA TRP A 7 32.13 5.77 5.41
C TRP A 7 33.56 5.44 5.82
N THR A 8 33.90 4.15 5.75
CA THR A 8 35.25 3.61 5.88
C THR A 8 35.51 2.66 4.71
N GLY A 9 36.77 2.24 4.51
CA GLY A 9 37.09 1.22 3.51
C GLY A 9 36.29 -0.05 3.72
N ARG A 10 36.05 -0.44 4.98
CA ARG A 10 35.23 -1.62 5.36
C ARG A 10 33.79 -1.48 4.87
N THR A 11 33.14 -0.34 5.12
CA THR A 11 31.76 -0.11 4.71
C THR A 11 31.63 0.07 3.20
N ALA A 12 32.64 0.68 2.53
CA ALA A 12 32.68 0.77 1.07
C ALA A 12 32.80 -0.63 0.42
N CYS A 13 33.65 -1.51 0.96
CA CYS A 13 33.76 -2.90 0.51
C CYS A 13 32.49 -3.72 0.81
N ALA A 14 31.79 -3.43 1.91
CA ALA A 14 30.51 -4.06 2.22
C ALA A 14 29.43 -3.66 1.19
N LEU A 15 29.39 -2.40 0.73
CA LEU A 15 28.51 -1.97 -0.34
C LEU A 15 28.83 -2.68 -1.67
N GLN A 16 30.11 -2.78 -2.03
CA GLN A 16 30.55 -3.53 -3.19
C GLN A 16 30.08 -5.00 -3.14
N ALA A 17 30.26 -5.65 -1.99
CA ALA A 17 29.84 -7.03 -1.79
C ALA A 17 28.32 -7.19 -1.85
N ALA A 18 27.56 -6.22 -1.29
CA ALA A 18 26.10 -6.18 -1.36
C ALA A 18 25.60 -6.05 -2.80
N LEU A 19 26.27 -5.24 -3.62
CA LEU A 19 26.02 -5.08 -5.06
C LEU A 19 26.52 -6.28 -5.90
N ARG A 20 27.30 -7.21 -5.30
CA ARG A 20 27.91 -8.36 -5.99
C ARG A 20 28.79 -7.96 -7.18
N MET A 21 29.51 -6.86 -7.07
CA MET A 21 30.37 -6.32 -8.13
C MET A 21 31.84 -6.70 -7.92
N SER A 22 32.59 -6.90 -9.02
CA SER A 22 34.05 -6.96 -8.98
C SER A 22 34.65 -5.58 -8.65
N ASN A 23 35.95 -5.50 -8.34
CA ASN A 23 36.61 -4.22 -8.12
C ASN A 23 36.49 -3.28 -9.32
N GLU A 24 36.60 -3.83 -10.52
CA GLU A 24 36.50 -3.11 -11.78
C GLU A 24 35.08 -2.58 -12.01
N ALA A 25 34.08 -3.45 -11.86
CA ALA A 25 32.67 -3.09 -12.04
C ALA A 25 32.21 -2.05 -10.99
N PHE A 26 32.68 -2.19 -9.74
CA PHE A 26 32.35 -1.22 -8.69
C PHE A 26 33.04 0.13 -8.89
N ALA A 27 34.28 0.12 -9.38
CA ALA A 27 34.98 1.35 -9.74
C ALA A 27 34.30 2.09 -10.91
N GLU A 28 33.86 1.35 -11.93
CA GLU A 28 33.08 1.88 -13.04
C GLU A 28 31.72 2.43 -12.58
N HIS A 29 31.01 1.68 -11.73
CA HIS A 29 29.71 2.08 -11.16
C HIS A 29 29.78 3.39 -10.36
N LEU A 30 30.91 3.65 -9.69
CA LEU A 30 31.14 4.88 -8.90
C LEU A 30 31.88 5.97 -9.69
N ASP A 31 32.25 5.73 -10.95
CA ASP A 31 33.10 6.59 -11.78
C ASP A 31 34.41 6.96 -11.06
N ILE A 32 35.10 5.96 -10.48
CA ILE A 32 36.36 6.13 -9.77
C ILE A 32 37.44 5.16 -10.28
N GLY A 33 38.69 5.41 -9.91
CA GLY A 33 39.77 4.50 -10.26
C GLY A 33 39.74 3.17 -9.49
N VAL A 34 39.99 2.04 -10.17
CA VAL A 34 40.07 0.69 -9.56
C VAL A 34 41.06 0.64 -8.40
N ARG A 35 42.14 1.43 -8.46
CA ARG A 35 43.12 1.54 -7.37
C ARG A 35 42.51 2.11 -6.08
N THR A 36 41.49 2.93 -6.16
CA THR A 36 40.76 3.46 -4.99
C THR A 36 39.99 2.36 -4.31
N VAL A 37 39.29 1.52 -5.06
CA VAL A 37 38.57 0.34 -4.54
C VAL A 37 39.56 -0.64 -3.90
N ALA A 38 40.67 -0.92 -4.57
CA ALA A 38 41.73 -1.80 -4.02
C ALA A 38 42.33 -1.23 -2.72
N ALA A 39 42.48 0.09 -2.61
CA ALA A 39 42.96 0.72 -1.37
C ALA A 39 41.98 0.55 -0.20
N TRP A 40 40.66 0.54 -0.45
CA TRP A 40 39.66 0.28 0.58
C TRP A 40 39.72 -1.16 1.11
N HIS A 41 39.99 -2.14 0.24
CA HIS A 41 40.25 -3.52 0.66
C HIS A 41 41.53 -3.66 1.50
N GLN A 42 42.60 -2.94 1.12
CA GLN A 42 43.87 -2.99 1.84
C GLN A 42 43.86 -2.25 3.18
N LYS A 43 43.02 -1.21 3.29
CA LYS A 43 42.93 -0.32 4.46
C LYS A 43 41.47 -0.16 4.90
N PRO A 44 40.93 -1.17 5.63
CA PRO A 44 39.51 -1.16 6.00
C PRO A 44 39.06 0.04 6.85
N ASP A 45 39.96 0.63 7.62
CA ASP A 45 39.66 1.76 8.49
C ASP A 45 39.92 3.13 7.84
N LEU A 46 40.40 3.13 6.57
CA LEU A 46 40.59 4.35 5.80
C LEU A 46 39.24 5.05 5.61
N ARG A 47 39.19 6.35 5.96
CA ARG A 47 38.01 7.18 5.65
C ARG A 47 38.12 7.73 4.22
N PRO A 48 37.17 7.41 3.32
CA PRO A 48 37.11 8.03 1.99
C PRO A 48 37.00 9.55 2.08
N ARG A 49 37.48 10.27 1.08
CA ARG A 49 37.33 11.72 0.97
C ARG A 49 35.84 12.09 0.86
N PRO A 50 35.43 13.32 1.23
CA PRO A 50 34.02 13.73 1.21
C PRO A 50 33.31 13.47 -0.14
N GLU A 51 33.99 13.72 -1.26
CA GLU A 51 33.45 13.47 -2.59
C GLU A 51 33.17 11.99 -2.83
N MET A 52 34.06 11.10 -2.33
CA MET A 52 33.87 9.65 -2.42
C MET A 52 32.73 9.18 -1.51
N GLN A 53 32.56 9.80 -0.35
CA GLN A 53 31.46 9.49 0.55
C GLN A 53 30.10 9.81 -0.11
N GLN A 54 29.99 10.95 -0.81
CA GLN A 54 28.79 11.33 -1.56
C GLN A 54 28.47 10.34 -2.69
N LEU A 55 29.49 9.83 -3.39
CA LEU A 55 29.29 8.80 -4.42
C LEU A 55 28.80 7.49 -3.81
N LEU A 56 29.35 7.08 -2.66
CA LEU A 56 28.93 5.89 -1.94
C LEU A 56 27.50 6.05 -1.38
N ASP A 57 27.16 7.23 -0.85
CA ASP A 57 25.80 7.56 -0.40
C ASP A 57 24.81 7.47 -1.57
N THR A 58 25.18 8.05 -2.71
CA THR A 58 24.35 8.01 -3.91
C THR A 58 24.16 6.59 -4.44
N ALA A 59 25.24 5.79 -4.47
CA ALA A 59 25.17 4.41 -4.92
C ALA A 59 24.30 3.55 -3.99
N LEU A 60 24.41 3.74 -2.67
CA LEU A 60 23.56 3.05 -1.70
C LEU A 60 22.10 3.49 -1.80
N ALA A 61 21.85 4.79 -1.97
CA ALA A 61 20.50 5.34 -2.10
C ALA A 61 19.78 4.88 -3.38
N ARG A 62 20.53 4.65 -4.47
CA ARG A 62 20.00 4.15 -5.75
C ARG A 62 19.96 2.62 -5.85
N ALA A 63 20.56 1.92 -4.89
CA ALA A 63 20.62 0.47 -4.91
C ALA A 63 19.24 -0.13 -4.59
N PRO A 64 18.85 -1.26 -5.25
CA PRO A 64 17.65 -2.00 -4.89
C PRO A 64 17.60 -2.35 -3.40
N ALA A 65 16.39 -2.45 -2.83
CA ALA A 65 16.16 -2.72 -1.41
C ALA A 65 16.94 -3.94 -0.90
N GLU A 66 17.04 -5.01 -1.71
CA GLU A 66 17.82 -6.21 -1.40
C GLU A 66 19.32 -5.95 -1.22
N VAL A 67 19.85 -4.95 -1.92
CA VAL A 67 21.25 -4.53 -1.77
C VAL A 67 21.41 -3.79 -0.45
N GLY A 68 20.48 -2.91 -0.11
CA GLY A 68 20.42 -2.22 1.18
C GLY A 68 20.35 -3.21 2.36
N GLU A 69 19.50 -4.23 2.26
CA GLU A 69 19.39 -5.30 3.25
C GLU A 69 20.71 -6.08 3.39
N ARG A 70 21.30 -6.50 2.27
CA ARG A 70 22.61 -7.20 2.27
C ARG A 70 23.72 -6.32 2.84
N PHE A 71 23.73 -5.04 2.47
CA PHE A 71 24.69 -4.07 3.00
C PHE A 71 24.55 -3.92 4.52
N SER A 72 23.33 -3.82 5.01
CA SER A 72 23.03 -3.73 6.44
C SER A 72 23.49 -4.97 7.21
N VAL A 73 23.28 -6.16 6.66
CA VAL A 73 23.78 -7.42 7.22
C VAL A 73 25.32 -7.43 7.25
N LEU A 74 25.97 -7.00 6.16
CA LEU A 74 27.44 -7.01 6.04
C LEU A 74 28.14 -5.97 6.91
N THR A 75 27.48 -4.83 7.18
CA THR A 75 28.04 -3.76 8.01
C THR A 75 27.63 -3.86 9.48
N GLY A 76 26.70 -4.76 9.81
CA GLY A 76 26.06 -4.78 11.13
C GLY A 76 25.20 -3.55 11.40
N GLN A 77 24.95 -2.73 10.36
CA GLN A 77 24.06 -1.57 10.41
C GLN A 77 22.70 -2.01 9.84
N SER A 78 21.72 -2.21 10.68
CA SER A 78 20.33 -2.40 10.25
C SER A 78 19.83 -1.09 9.64
N PRO A 79 19.16 -1.09 8.45
CA PRO A 79 18.55 0.12 7.93
C PRO A 79 17.47 0.53 8.90
N LEU A 80 17.63 1.70 9.54
CA LEU A 80 16.64 2.38 10.40
C LEU A 80 15.55 1.50 11.05
N ALA A 81 15.91 0.30 11.48
CA ALA A 81 15.30 -0.30 12.64
C ALA A 81 15.92 0.41 13.83
N VAL A 82 15.12 1.02 14.66
CA VAL A 82 15.53 1.29 16.04
C VAL A 82 16.40 0.12 16.44
N SER A 83 17.71 0.35 16.71
CA SER A 83 18.65 -0.71 17.09
C SER A 83 18.19 -1.36 18.39
N VAL A 84 17.27 -2.28 18.28
CA VAL A 84 17.09 -3.31 19.28
C VAL A 84 18.12 -4.39 18.89
N ARG A 85 19.37 -4.19 19.29
CA ARG A 85 20.35 -5.27 19.32
C ARG A 85 19.76 -6.37 20.19
N GLY A 86 19.56 -7.54 19.61
CA GLY A 86 19.36 -8.74 20.41
C GLY A 86 20.66 -8.95 21.22
N ASP A 87 20.63 -8.50 22.44
CA ASP A 87 21.39 -8.85 23.63
C ASP A 87 21.53 -7.69 24.65
N GLU A 88 20.81 -6.57 24.47
CA GLU A 88 20.63 -5.61 25.56
C GLU A 88 19.13 -5.40 25.76
N THR A 89 18.60 -5.91 26.85
CA THR A 89 17.34 -5.50 27.45
C THR A 89 17.45 -4.02 27.81
N GLY A 90 17.30 -3.14 26.83
CA GLY A 90 17.19 -1.71 27.06
C GLY A 90 16.03 -1.48 28.02
N THR A 91 16.23 -0.63 29.01
CA THR A 91 15.18 -0.32 29.98
C THR A 91 14.01 0.35 29.27
N ALA A 92 12.78 0.20 29.80
CA ALA A 92 11.60 0.90 29.28
C ALA A 92 11.83 2.42 29.21
N ALA A 93 12.64 2.98 30.12
CA ALA A 93 13.01 4.40 30.12
C ALA A 93 13.86 4.79 28.89
N GLU A 94 14.77 3.95 28.44
CA GLU A 94 15.57 4.20 27.23
C GLU A 94 14.72 4.10 25.96
N ALA A 95 13.77 3.15 25.93
CA ALA A 95 12.78 3.05 24.85
C ALA A 95 11.86 4.29 24.83
N GLU A 96 11.39 4.74 26.00
CA GLU A 96 10.57 5.96 26.11
C GLU A 96 11.34 7.21 25.63
N GLN A 97 12.61 7.35 25.98
CA GLN A 97 13.43 8.48 25.54
C GLN A 97 13.60 8.50 24.01
N ARG A 98 13.70 7.34 23.37
CA ARG A 98 13.75 7.24 21.90
C ARG A 98 12.44 7.68 21.24
N LEU A 99 11.29 7.33 21.82
CA LEU A 99 9.97 7.72 21.33
C LEU A 99 9.72 9.24 21.44
N ILE A 100 10.39 9.95 22.35
CA ILE A 100 10.31 11.42 22.48
C ILE A 100 10.94 12.12 21.28
N THR A 101 11.95 11.52 20.66
CA THR A 101 12.73 12.11 19.55
C THR A 101 12.20 11.76 18.16
N ASP A 102 11.17 10.94 18.07
CA ASP A 102 10.54 10.55 16.82
C ASP A 102 9.23 11.33 16.62
N ASP A 103 9.32 12.41 15.85
CA ASP A 103 8.17 13.30 15.58
C ASP A 103 7.01 12.57 14.88
N ASN A 104 7.29 11.54 14.07
CA ASN A 104 6.26 10.84 13.31
C ASN A 104 5.32 10.01 14.20
N ILE A 105 5.88 9.34 15.22
CA ILE A 105 5.09 8.53 16.14
C ILE A 105 4.47 9.35 17.28
N SER A 106 5.04 10.54 17.57
CA SER A 106 4.61 11.39 18.68
C SER A 106 3.14 11.79 18.57
N ASP A 107 2.69 12.15 17.37
CA ASP A 107 1.29 12.52 17.11
C ASP A 107 0.35 11.32 17.33
N ALA A 108 0.73 10.12 16.90
CA ALA A 108 -0.05 8.91 17.12
C ALA A 108 -0.16 8.54 18.61
N LEU A 109 0.92 8.71 19.37
CA LEU A 109 0.93 8.46 20.81
C LEU A 109 0.03 9.48 21.56
N GLY A 110 0.07 10.74 21.14
CA GLY A 110 -0.82 11.77 21.69
C GLY A 110 -2.30 11.49 21.42
N ARG A 111 -2.62 11.03 20.20
CA ARG A 111 -3.99 10.60 19.87
C ARG A 111 -4.43 9.36 20.65
N LEU A 112 -3.54 8.41 20.88
CA LEU A 112 -3.86 7.26 21.70
C LEU A 112 -4.19 7.66 23.14
N ASP A 113 -3.45 8.59 23.72
CA ASP A 113 -3.77 9.16 25.05
C ASP A 113 -5.18 9.79 25.04
N GLU A 114 -5.50 10.57 24.00
CA GLU A 114 -6.80 11.24 23.85
C GLU A 114 -7.94 10.21 23.71
N PHE A 115 -7.80 9.21 22.81
CA PHE A 115 -8.83 8.22 22.55
C PHE A 115 -9.07 7.27 23.73
N ALA A 116 -8.02 6.93 24.47
CA ALA A 116 -8.12 6.10 25.67
C ALA A 116 -8.52 6.88 26.92
N GLY A 117 -8.60 8.21 26.82
CA GLY A 117 -8.86 9.08 27.98
C GLY A 117 -7.75 9.04 29.02
N TRP A 118 -6.51 8.84 28.59
CA TRP A 118 -5.34 8.74 29.45
C TRP A 118 -4.69 10.12 29.69
N GLU A 119 -3.94 10.20 30.79
CA GLU A 119 -3.05 11.34 31.01
C GLU A 119 -1.96 11.39 29.91
N PRO A 120 -1.60 12.59 29.40
CA PRO A 120 -0.60 12.75 28.38
C PRO A 120 0.71 12.01 28.68
N GLY A 121 1.22 11.26 27.71
CA GLY A 121 2.44 10.46 27.81
C GLY A 121 2.23 9.05 28.38
N THR A 122 1.01 8.65 28.71
CA THR A 122 0.71 7.29 29.17
C THR A 122 0.89 6.28 28.05
N ALA A 123 0.36 6.56 26.84
CA ALA A 123 0.56 5.72 25.65
C ALA A 123 2.05 5.48 25.36
N ARG A 124 2.86 6.55 25.42
CA ARG A 124 4.30 6.44 25.23
C ARG A 124 4.96 5.49 26.21
N ARG A 125 4.64 5.60 27.51
CA ARG A 125 5.16 4.70 28.56
C ARG A 125 4.73 3.24 28.32
N GLN A 126 3.47 3.03 27.93
CA GLN A 126 2.95 1.69 27.68
C GLN A 126 3.59 1.06 26.42
N VAL A 127 3.74 1.82 25.33
CA VAL A 127 4.43 1.36 24.12
C VAL A 127 5.91 1.07 24.43
N ALA A 128 6.61 1.94 25.19
CA ALA A 128 7.98 1.70 25.60
C ALA A 128 8.12 0.42 26.44
N ALA A 129 7.22 0.20 27.39
CA ALA A 129 7.20 -1.04 28.18
C ALA A 129 6.94 -2.27 27.29
N ARG A 130 6.05 -2.17 26.30
CA ARG A 130 5.75 -3.27 25.37
C ARG A 130 6.95 -3.59 24.48
N LEU A 131 7.69 -2.58 24.01
CA LEU A 131 8.88 -2.74 23.18
C LEU A 131 9.97 -3.58 23.85
N THR A 132 10.12 -3.50 25.18
CA THR A 132 11.11 -4.31 25.91
C THR A 132 10.78 -5.80 25.96
N GLY A 133 9.54 -6.18 25.71
CA GLY A 133 9.08 -7.58 25.71
C GLY A 133 8.85 -8.18 24.31
N LEU A 134 9.02 -7.39 23.24
CA LEU A 134 8.80 -7.85 21.87
C LEU A 134 10.09 -8.37 21.23
N ASP A 135 10.09 -9.64 20.83
CA ASP A 135 11.15 -10.22 20.00
C ASP A 135 10.78 -10.08 18.51
N ARG A 136 11.72 -9.53 17.73
CA ARG A 136 11.57 -9.41 16.26
C ARG A 136 11.34 -10.76 15.59
N ARG A 137 11.94 -11.84 16.10
CA ARG A 137 11.73 -13.19 15.56
C ARG A 137 10.30 -13.65 15.75
N ASP A 138 9.74 -13.42 16.94
CA ASP A 138 8.34 -13.78 17.23
C ASP A 138 7.37 -13.02 16.33
N LEU A 139 7.65 -11.74 16.05
CA LEU A 139 6.85 -10.94 15.11
C LEU A 139 6.96 -11.45 13.67
N LEU A 140 8.16 -11.81 13.20
CA LEU A 140 8.36 -12.40 11.88
C LEU A 140 7.67 -13.76 11.76
N ASP A 141 7.73 -14.58 12.78
CA ASP A 141 7.06 -15.88 12.84
C ASP A 141 5.52 -15.71 12.85
N ARG A 142 5.02 -14.73 13.61
CA ARG A 142 3.60 -14.37 13.62
C ARG A 142 3.14 -13.90 12.24
N ALA A 143 3.86 -12.97 11.63
CA ALA A 143 3.60 -12.51 10.27
C ALA A 143 3.66 -13.65 9.24
N SER A 144 4.58 -14.60 9.40
CA SER A 144 4.68 -15.80 8.56
C SER A 144 3.49 -16.73 8.73
N ARG A 145 2.98 -16.91 9.96
CA ARG A 145 1.77 -17.70 10.21
C ARG A 145 0.52 -17.04 9.63
N ARG A 146 0.35 -15.73 9.83
CA ARG A 146 -0.76 -14.95 9.25
C ARG A 146 -0.82 -15.07 7.72
N ARG A 147 0.34 -15.08 7.03
CA ARG A 147 0.43 -15.25 5.58
C ARG A 147 -0.03 -16.60 5.04
N ARG A 148 -0.09 -17.64 5.86
CA ARG A 148 -0.63 -18.94 5.44
C ARG A 148 -2.14 -18.94 5.29
N ILE A 149 -2.79 -17.89 5.79
CA ILE A 149 -4.21 -17.67 5.60
C ILE A 149 -4.35 -16.94 4.27
N GLY A 150 -4.71 -17.67 3.24
CA GLY A 150 -4.92 -17.11 1.92
C GLY A 150 -6.19 -16.29 1.81
N GLN A 151 -6.36 -15.65 0.67
CA GLN A 151 -7.51 -14.81 0.32
C GLN A 151 -8.85 -15.53 0.58
N ARG A 152 -8.95 -16.78 0.14
CA ARG A 152 -10.17 -17.58 0.29
C ARG A 152 -10.50 -17.86 1.76
N GLY A 153 -9.50 -18.17 2.57
CA GLY A 153 -9.69 -18.40 4.00
C GLY A 153 -10.26 -17.18 4.73
N ILE A 154 -9.78 -15.99 4.39
CA ILE A 154 -10.31 -14.72 4.92
C ILE A 154 -11.74 -14.47 4.44
N ALA A 155 -12.01 -14.67 3.14
CA ALA A 155 -13.33 -14.46 2.57
C ALA A 155 -14.38 -15.40 3.18
N ASP A 156 -14.05 -16.68 3.37
CA ASP A 156 -14.94 -17.67 3.97
C ASP A 156 -15.20 -17.37 5.45
N ALA A 157 -14.17 -17.00 6.19
CA ALA A 157 -14.25 -16.61 7.59
C ALA A 157 -15.22 -15.43 7.81
N LEU A 158 -15.04 -14.36 7.01
CA LEU A 158 -15.92 -13.18 7.09
C LEU A 158 -17.33 -13.46 6.55
N GLY A 159 -17.49 -14.34 5.57
CA GLY A 159 -18.79 -14.84 5.16
C GLY A 159 -19.51 -15.64 6.25
N GLY A 160 -18.76 -16.35 7.09
CA GLY A 160 -19.26 -17.02 8.27
C GLY A 160 -19.68 -16.06 9.39
N TYR A 161 -18.87 -15.02 9.62
CA TYR A 161 -19.14 -13.99 10.64
C TYR A 161 -20.37 -13.13 10.26
N TYR A 162 -20.42 -12.61 9.04
CA TYR A 162 -21.50 -11.75 8.55
C TYR A 162 -22.61 -12.56 7.86
N ARG A 163 -23.19 -13.52 8.57
CA ARG A 163 -24.31 -14.31 8.03
C ARG A 163 -25.54 -13.44 7.83
N GLY A 164 -26.16 -13.59 6.69
CA GLY A 164 -27.38 -12.88 6.33
C GLY A 164 -27.18 -11.92 5.17
N GLN A 165 -28.27 -11.31 4.77
CA GLN A 165 -28.29 -10.38 3.64
C GLN A 165 -28.95 -9.06 4.07
N VAL A 166 -28.36 -7.94 3.66
CA VAL A 166 -28.94 -6.61 3.83
C VAL A 166 -29.27 -6.05 2.46
N GLY A 167 -30.53 -6.05 2.11
CA GLY A 167 -30.99 -5.63 0.78
C GLY A 167 -30.38 -6.49 -0.35
N MET A 168 -29.77 -5.85 -1.33
CA MET A 168 -29.07 -6.51 -2.45
C MET A 168 -27.56 -6.63 -2.22
N HIS A 169 -27.05 -6.29 -1.03
CA HIS A 169 -25.63 -6.35 -0.74
C HIS A 169 -25.20 -7.79 -0.46
N GLY A 170 -24.03 -8.14 -0.93
CA GLY A 170 -23.36 -9.41 -0.69
C GLY A 170 -21.89 -9.34 -1.08
N ARG A 171 -21.16 -10.42 -0.86
CA ARG A 171 -19.74 -10.49 -1.20
C ARG A 171 -19.55 -10.61 -2.70
N TYR A 172 -18.56 -9.89 -3.22
CA TYR A 172 -18.16 -10.03 -4.63
C TYR A 172 -17.57 -11.40 -4.89
N GLY A 173 -18.08 -12.07 -5.91
CA GLY A 173 -17.51 -13.27 -6.48
C GLY A 173 -17.44 -13.16 -8.00
N ALA A 174 -16.63 -14.01 -8.64
CA ALA A 174 -16.52 -14.06 -10.09
C ALA A 174 -16.16 -15.47 -10.58
N ARG A 175 -16.61 -15.82 -11.78
CA ARG A 175 -16.17 -16.98 -12.54
C ARG A 175 -15.37 -16.53 -13.75
N CYS A 176 -14.20 -17.12 -13.94
CA CYS A 176 -13.31 -16.81 -15.05
C CYS A 176 -13.41 -17.92 -16.10
N GLY A 177 -14.06 -17.65 -17.24
CA GLY A 177 -14.29 -18.63 -18.31
C GLY A 177 -15.46 -19.60 -18.05
N HIS A 178 -15.82 -20.40 -19.07
CA HIS A 178 -16.99 -21.31 -19.02
C HIS A 178 -16.89 -22.40 -17.95
N ASP A 179 -15.68 -22.88 -17.68
CA ASP A 179 -15.41 -23.95 -16.71
C ASP A 179 -14.53 -23.44 -15.56
N GLY A 180 -14.41 -22.13 -15.40
CA GLY A 180 -13.55 -21.49 -14.41
C GLY A 180 -14.05 -21.72 -12.97
N ALA A 181 -13.11 -21.90 -12.06
CA ALA A 181 -13.42 -21.91 -10.64
C ALA A 181 -14.03 -20.57 -10.22
N GLU A 182 -15.04 -20.63 -9.40
CA GLU A 182 -15.58 -19.43 -8.77
C GLU A 182 -14.65 -18.97 -7.66
N VAL A 183 -14.29 -17.70 -7.68
CA VAL A 183 -13.58 -17.02 -6.60
C VAL A 183 -14.56 -16.08 -5.88
N VAL A 184 -14.45 -16.00 -4.56
CA VAL A 184 -15.26 -15.09 -3.73
C VAL A 184 -14.32 -14.28 -2.87
N THR A 185 -14.57 -12.99 -2.74
CA THR A 185 -13.79 -12.07 -1.92
C THR A 185 -14.55 -11.67 -0.65
N SER A 186 -13.86 -11.02 0.28
CA SER A 186 -14.49 -10.36 1.43
C SER A 186 -14.97 -8.94 1.13
N VAL A 187 -15.04 -8.53 -0.13
CA VAL A 187 -15.53 -7.21 -0.51
C VAL A 187 -17.05 -7.25 -0.63
N LEU A 188 -17.72 -6.52 0.26
CA LEU A 188 -19.16 -6.31 0.23
C LEU A 188 -19.52 -5.34 -0.89
N THR A 189 -20.40 -5.74 -1.77
CA THR A 189 -20.87 -4.93 -2.90
C THR A 189 -22.35 -5.19 -3.21
N ARG A 190 -22.86 -4.60 -4.28
CA ARG A 190 -24.19 -4.87 -4.82
C ARG A 190 -24.18 -4.71 -6.36
N PRO A 191 -25.16 -5.24 -7.10
CA PRO A 191 -25.16 -5.17 -8.56
C PRO A 191 -24.96 -3.79 -9.14
N ASP A 192 -25.59 -2.76 -8.58
CA ASP A 192 -25.48 -1.37 -9.05
C ASP A 192 -24.09 -0.74 -8.85
N TRP A 193 -23.25 -1.37 -8.01
CA TRP A 193 -21.89 -0.92 -7.71
C TRP A 193 -20.81 -1.62 -8.56
N LEU A 194 -21.25 -2.46 -9.48
CA LEU A 194 -20.39 -3.20 -10.40
C LEU A 194 -20.60 -2.71 -11.84
N ASP A 195 -19.62 -2.94 -12.68
CA ASP A 195 -19.62 -2.48 -14.09
C ASP A 195 -20.01 -0.99 -14.21
N LEU A 196 -19.39 -0.16 -13.38
CA LEU A 196 -19.77 1.26 -13.26
C LEU A 196 -19.54 2.05 -14.53
N ASP A 197 -18.56 1.66 -15.36
CA ASP A 197 -18.26 2.33 -16.62
C ASP A 197 -18.15 3.86 -16.45
N CYS A 198 -17.54 4.27 -15.34
CA CYS A 198 -17.48 5.64 -14.89
C CYS A 198 -16.13 6.25 -15.21
N ALA A 199 -16.05 7.09 -16.22
CA ALA A 199 -14.86 7.87 -16.51
C ALA A 199 -14.51 8.79 -15.33
N LEU A 200 -13.26 8.76 -14.86
CA LEU A 200 -12.81 9.58 -13.73
C LEU A 200 -12.47 11.01 -14.18
N THR A 201 -13.48 11.69 -14.70
CA THR A 201 -13.45 13.10 -15.10
C THR A 201 -14.24 13.96 -14.11
N ALA A 202 -14.05 15.27 -14.16
CA ALA A 202 -14.78 16.20 -13.28
C ALA A 202 -16.31 16.13 -13.40
N GLU A 203 -16.82 15.63 -14.52
CA GLU A 203 -18.25 15.49 -14.79
C GLU A 203 -18.85 14.26 -14.12
N HIS A 204 -18.11 13.16 -14.06
CA HIS A 204 -18.60 11.86 -13.61
C HIS A 204 -18.09 11.47 -12.21
N ASP A 205 -16.90 11.94 -11.81
CA ASP A 205 -16.33 11.80 -10.46
C ASP A 205 -16.71 13.04 -9.64
N ARG A 206 -17.81 12.93 -8.90
CA ARG A 206 -18.42 14.01 -8.12
C ARG A 206 -18.39 13.74 -6.63
N LEU A 207 -17.27 13.16 -6.16
CA LEU A 207 -16.99 13.14 -4.73
C LEU A 207 -16.68 14.55 -4.25
N THR A 208 -17.29 14.94 -3.14
CA THR A 208 -17.17 16.29 -2.59
C THR A 208 -16.86 16.25 -1.10
N LEU A 209 -15.98 17.14 -0.66
CA LEU A 209 -15.75 17.36 0.75
C LEU A 209 -17.01 18.00 1.37
N ALA A 210 -17.66 17.27 2.27
CA ALA A 210 -18.70 17.82 3.13
C ALA A 210 -18.10 18.79 4.15
N GLY A 211 -18.94 19.62 4.75
CA GLY A 211 -18.51 20.46 5.89
C GLY A 211 -17.98 19.59 7.05
N PRO A 212 -17.43 20.21 8.10
CA PRO A 212 -16.85 19.46 9.21
C PRO A 212 -17.89 18.50 9.79
N THR A 213 -17.71 17.23 9.50
CA THR A 213 -18.42 16.14 10.14
C THR A 213 -17.69 15.88 11.46
N ALA A 214 -18.41 15.87 12.57
CA ALA A 214 -17.85 15.38 13.81
C ALA A 214 -17.41 13.93 13.53
N SER A 215 -16.12 13.69 13.48
CA SER A 215 -15.60 12.33 13.65
C SER A 215 -16.16 11.88 14.97
N GLY A 216 -16.98 10.82 14.98
CA GLY A 216 -17.45 10.25 16.23
C GLY A 216 -16.22 10.05 17.11
N ASP A 217 -16.27 10.57 18.35
CA ASP A 217 -15.17 10.43 19.31
C ASP A 217 -14.75 8.97 19.36
N ALA A 218 -13.59 8.66 18.80
CA ALA A 218 -13.03 7.32 18.79
C ALA A 218 -12.56 6.99 20.22
N ARG A 219 -13.50 6.74 21.13
CA ARG A 219 -13.17 6.31 22.48
C ARG A 219 -12.79 4.85 22.47
N LEU A 220 -11.57 4.58 22.91
CA LEU A 220 -11.08 3.22 23.14
C LEU A 220 -11.42 2.79 24.58
N ASP A 221 -11.94 1.57 24.73
CA ASP A 221 -11.93 0.93 26.02
C ASP A 221 -10.55 0.32 26.32
N ALA A 222 -10.41 -0.32 27.47
CA ALA A 222 -9.14 -0.87 27.91
C ALA A 222 -8.57 -1.93 26.94
N GLU A 223 -9.42 -2.76 26.34
CA GLU A 223 -9.03 -3.82 25.41
C GLU A 223 -8.56 -3.24 24.08
N ALA A 224 -9.33 -2.32 23.49
CA ALA A 224 -8.96 -1.65 22.25
C ALA A 224 -7.70 -0.79 22.43
N ALA A 225 -7.55 -0.12 23.58
CA ALA A 225 -6.36 0.66 23.89
C ALA A 225 -5.11 -0.23 24.05
N ASP A 226 -5.22 -1.40 24.68
CA ASP A 226 -4.10 -2.36 24.77
C ASP A 226 -3.74 -2.92 23.39
N ALA A 227 -4.70 -3.23 22.54
CA ALA A 227 -4.47 -3.66 21.16
C ALA A 227 -3.79 -2.56 20.33
N ALA A 228 -4.16 -1.29 20.51
CA ALA A 228 -3.52 -0.16 19.86
C ALA A 228 -2.07 0.03 20.33
N VAL A 229 -1.78 -0.09 21.62
CA VAL A 229 -0.42 -0.09 22.17
C VAL A 229 0.41 -1.21 21.54
N GLN A 230 -0.13 -2.42 21.49
CA GLN A 230 0.52 -3.57 20.87
C GLN A 230 0.83 -3.30 19.40
N ARG A 231 -0.13 -2.77 18.64
CA ARG A 231 0.02 -2.45 17.22
C ARG A 231 1.12 -1.42 16.96
N LEU A 232 1.15 -0.33 17.74
CA LEU A 232 2.21 0.68 17.64
C LEU A 232 3.59 0.09 17.94
N ALA A 233 3.70 -0.74 18.97
CA ALA A 233 4.95 -1.40 19.32
C ALA A 233 5.40 -2.36 18.20
N GLU A 234 4.51 -3.15 17.62
CA GLU A 234 4.80 -4.03 16.49
C GLU A 234 5.26 -3.24 15.25
N THR A 235 4.58 -2.14 14.94
CA THR A 235 4.92 -1.23 13.83
C THR A 235 6.35 -0.69 13.97
N LEU A 236 6.71 -0.24 15.17
CA LEU A 236 8.05 0.27 15.48
C LEU A 236 9.13 -0.82 15.37
N VAL A 237 8.87 -2.04 15.87
CA VAL A 237 9.82 -3.15 15.77
C VAL A 237 9.98 -3.64 14.33
N ALA A 238 8.89 -3.63 13.56
CA ALA A 238 8.91 -3.98 12.14
C ALA A 238 9.65 -2.93 11.28
N GLY A 239 9.86 -1.71 11.81
CA GLY A 239 10.39 -0.58 11.06
C GLY A 239 9.41 -0.07 10.01
N THR A 240 8.12 -0.35 10.20
CA THR A 240 7.05 0.17 9.33
C THR A 240 6.90 1.66 9.58
N ARG A 241 6.83 2.42 8.50
CA ARG A 241 6.66 3.87 8.58
C ARG A 241 5.26 4.21 9.06
N PHE A 242 5.16 5.06 10.05
CA PHE A 242 3.91 5.59 10.57
C PHE A 242 3.96 7.12 10.50
N VAL A 243 3.10 7.71 9.68
CA VAL A 243 2.97 9.16 9.56
C VAL A 243 1.50 9.51 9.72
N ASP A 244 1.17 10.36 10.69
CA ASP A 244 -0.22 10.79 10.90
C ASP A 244 -0.60 11.89 9.91
N MET A 245 -1.27 11.50 8.84
CA MET A 245 -1.68 12.39 7.75
C MET A 245 -3.20 12.47 7.65
N PRO A 246 -3.74 13.58 7.12
CA PRO A 246 -5.17 13.67 6.88
C PRO A 246 -5.62 12.63 5.84
N LEU A 247 -6.75 11.97 6.12
CA LEU A 247 -7.42 11.05 5.22
C LEU A 247 -8.83 11.54 4.93
N TYR A 248 -9.33 11.22 3.74
CA TYR A 248 -10.77 11.26 3.52
C TYR A 248 -11.43 10.04 4.14
N HIS A 249 -12.55 10.25 4.81
CA HIS A 249 -13.48 9.19 5.18
C HIS A 249 -14.81 9.37 4.47
N LEU A 250 -15.35 8.27 3.96
CA LEU A 250 -16.59 8.27 3.19
C LEU A 250 -17.78 8.33 4.13
N THR A 251 -18.65 9.34 3.95
CA THR A 251 -19.88 9.51 4.74
C THR A 251 -21.15 9.19 3.95
N GLY A 252 -21.06 9.09 2.63
CA GLY A 252 -22.15 8.69 1.79
C GLY A 252 -21.70 8.47 0.36
N ILE A 253 -22.31 7.51 -0.32
CA ILE A 253 -22.00 7.13 -1.69
C ILE A 253 -23.26 6.87 -2.50
N ASN A 254 -23.28 7.41 -3.70
CA ASN A 254 -24.20 7.05 -4.76
C ASN A 254 -23.38 6.70 -5.99
N ALA A 255 -23.20 5.42 -6.24
CA ALA A 255 -22.47 4.88 -7.37
C ALA A 255 -23.43 4.11 -8.27
N GLY A 256 -23.29 4.30 -9.57
CA GLY A 256 -24.06 3.62 -10.59
C GLY A 256 -23.42 3.80 -11.95
N LYS A 257 -23.98 3.14 -12.96
CA LYS A 257 -23.43 3.15 -14.31
C LYS A 257 -23.24 4.57 -14.84
N GLY A 258 -22.04 4.90 -15.28
CA GLY A 258 -21.68 6.18 -15.89
C GLY A 258 -21.41 7.33 -14.91
N GLY A 259 -21.48 7.11 -13.59
CA GLY A 259 -21.15 8.18 -12.65
C GLY A 259 -21.14 7.75 -11.19
N LEU A 260 -20.38 8.50 -10.41
CA LEU A 260 -20.35 8.37 -8.96
C LEU A 260 -20.43 9.75 -8.30
N SER A 261 -21.09 9.80 -7.17
CA SER A 261 -21.18 10.99 -6.33
C SER A 261 -21.23 10.57 -4.86
N GLY A 262 -20.75 11.44 -3.99
CA GLY A 262 -20.72 11.12 -2.58
C GLY A 262 -20.17 12.26 -1.74
N SER A 263 -20.20 12.07 -0.43
CA SER A 263 -19.69 13.00 0.56
C SER A 263 -18.54 12.40 1.35
N LEU A 264 -17.51 13.19 1.52
CA LEU A 264 -16.30 12.87 2.27
C LEU A 264 -16.18 13.80 3.46
N GLY A 265 -15.73 13.28 4.59
CA GLY A 265 -15.21 14.02 5.72
C GLY A 265 -13.69 13.92 5.76
N ILE A 266 -13.06 14.66 6.69
CA ILE A 266 -11.62 14.55 6.98
C ILE A 266 -11.43 13.86 8.32
N THR A 267 -10.51 12.93 8.35
CA THR A 267 -10.00 12.27 9.54
C THR A 267 -8.47 12.23 9.51
N GLN A 268 -7.86 11.58 10.46
CA GLN A 268 -6.40 11.39 10.51
C GLN A 268 -6.07 9.90 10.36
N PHE A 269 -4.92 9.59 9.76
CA PHE A 269 -4.48 8.22 9.60
C PHE A 269 -4.36 7.46 10.93
N ALA A 270 -3.89 8.14 11.99
CA ALA A 270 -3.83 7.54 13.32
C ALA A 270 -5.19 7.10 13.85
N SER A 271 -6.27 7.84 13.53
CA SER A 271 -7.63 7.44 13.94
C SER A 271 -8.03 6.09 13.32
N TYR A 272 -7.67 5.86 12.06
CA TYR A 272 -7.87 4.58 11.40
C TYR A 272 -6.94 3.49 11.96
N ALA A 273 -5.65 3.77 12.05
CA ALA A 273 -4.62 2.80 12.44
C ALA A 273 -4.78 2.28 13.89
N LEU A 274 -5.35 3.13 14.78
CA LEU A 274 -5.59 2.78 16.19
C LEU A 274 -6.98 2.15 16.43
N THR A 275 -7.77 1.97 15.38
CA THR A 275 -9.14 1.40 15.48
C THR A 275 -9.37 0.30 14.44
N LEU A 276 -9.80 0.65 13.24
CA LEU A 276 -10.24 -0.31 12.22
C LEU A 276 -9.10 -1.15 11.63
N ASP A 277 -7.88 -0.65 11.58
CA ASP A 277 -6.71 -1.44 11.17
C ASP A 277 -6.44 -2.63 12.10
N LEU A 278 -6.83 -2.51 13.37
CA LEU A 278 -6.67 -3.59 14.36
C LEU A 278 -7.48 -4.83 14.02
N LEU A 279 -8.58 -4.69 13.26
CA LEU A 279 -9.49 -5.78 12.90
C LEU A 279 -8.85 -6.83 11.99
N GLU A 280 -7.91 -6.42 11.12
CA GLU A 280 -7.14 -7.34 10.28
C GLU A 280 -6.24 -8.23 11.14
N GLY A 281 -5.57 -7.62 12.11
CA GLY A 281 -4.72 -8.33 13.06
C GLY A 281 -5.48 -9.33 13.92
N GLU A 282 -6.59 -8.90 14.50
CA GLU A 282 -7.48 -9.75 15.31
C GLU A 282 -8.00 -10.96 14.53
N LEU A 283 -8.54 -10.74 13.33
CA LEU A 283 -9.03 -11.80 12.45
C LEU A 283 -7.94 -12.80 12.10
N SER A 284 -6.78 -12.30 11.69
CA SER A 284 -5.65 -13.14 11.27
C SER A 284 -5.10 -13.99 12.42
N ASP A 285 -5.05 -13.43 13.62
CA ASP A 285 -4.61 -14.17 14.81
C ASP A 285 -5.61 -15.25 15.20
N ALA A 286 -6.91 -14.94 15.19
CA ALA A 286 -7.99 -15.91 15.46
C ALA A 286 -7.91 -17.09 14.49
N LEU A 287 -7.80 -16.81 13.17
CA LEU A 287 -7.68 -17.84 12.14
C LEU A 287 -6.41 -18.69 12.30
N THR A 288 -5.29 -18.04 12.62
CA THR A 288 -4.01 -18.74 12.87
C THR A 288 -4.11 -19.67 14.09
N ALA A 289 -4.86 -19.25 15.11
CA ALA A 289 -5.12 -20.05 16.30
C ALA A 289 -6.21 -21.13 16.11
N GLY A 290 -6.83 -21.21 14.92
CA GLY A 290 -7.92 -22.14 14.63
C GLY A 290 -9.24 -21.76 15.30
N VAL A 291 -9.40 -20.50 15.72
CA VAL A 291 -10.65 -19.98 16.29
C VAL A 291 -11.61 -19.66 15.13
N SER A 292 -12.82 -20.17 15.20
CA SER A 292 -13.88 -19.83 14.24
C SER A 292 -14.32 -18.38 14.46
N PRO A 293 -14.26 -17.52 13.43
CA PRO A 293 -14.71 -16.14 13.55
C PRO A 293 -16.25 -16.10 13.58
N GLU A 294 -16.79 -15.98 14.77
CA GLU A 294 -18.23 -15.83 15.01
C GLU A 294 -18.49 -14.60 15.89
N PRO A 295 -19.68 -13.98 15.85
CA PRO A 295 -20.05 -12.93 16.79
C PRO A 295 -19.82 -13.37 18.23
N GLY A 296 -19.12 -12.56 19.01
CA GLY A 296 -18.67 -12.86 20.37
C GLY A 296 -17.24 -13.43 20.46
N ALA A 297 -16.62 -13.83 19.34
CA ALA A 297 -15.25 -14.38 19.32
C ALA A 297 -14.19 -13.37 18.89
N LEU A 298 -14.58 -12.22 18.36
CA LEU A 298 -13.71 -11.17 17.85
C LEU A 298 -14.09 -9.83 18.50
N PRO A 299 -13.59 -9.53 19.71
CA PRO A 299 -14.05 -8.39 20.51
C PRO A 299 -13.94 -7.02 19.82
N LEU A 300 -12.87 -6.77 19.07
CA LEU A 300 -12.71 -5.51 18.34
C LEU A 300 -13.69 -5.44 17.16
N ARG A 301 -13.87 -6.53 16.43
CA ARG A 301 -14.83 -6.59 15.34
C ARG A 301 -16.27 -6.47 15.86
N ASP A 302 -16.61 -7.15 16.93
CA ASP A 302 -17.91 -7.07 17.59
C ASP A 302 -18.24 -5.64 18.05
N ARG A 303 -17.21 -4.86 18.35
CA ARG A 303 -17.33 -3.46 18.73
C ARG A 303 -17.49 -2.52 17.53
N TYR A 304 -16.60 -2.64 16.53
CA TYR A 304 -16.52 -1.65 15.46
C TYR A 304 -17.37 -1.99 14.24
N LEU A 305 -17.51 -3.26 13.92
CA LEU A 305 -18.24 -3.77 12.76
C LEU A 305 -19.02 -5.05 13.10
N PRO A 306 -19.97 -4.98 14.06
CA PRO A 306 -20.66 -6.19 14.57
C PRO A 306 -21.54 -6.89 13.53
N ASP A 307 -22.05 -6.14 12.55
CA ASP A 307 -22.98 -6.64 11.54
C ASP A 307 -22.89 -5.86 10.22
N LEU A 308 -23.57 -6.35 9.19
CA LEU A 308 -23.58 -5.69 7.87
C LEU A 308 -24.26 -4.31 7.88
N ALA A 309 -25.19 -4.06 8.79
CA ALA A 309 -25.82 -2.74 8.88
C ALA A 309 -24.82 -1.71 9.39
N SER A 310 -24.01 -2.06 10.37
CA SER A 310 -22.89 -1.24 10.88
C SER A 310 -21.84 -1.02 9.79
N VAL A 311 -21.51 -2.05 8.98
CA VAL A 311 -20.57 -1.90 7.85
C VAL A 311 -21.10 -0.89 6.82
N LEU A 312 -22.40 -0.92 6.52
CA LEU A 312 -23.06 -0.05 5.53
C LEU A 312 -23.42 1.34 6.08
N GLY A 313 -23.40 1.54 7.39
CA GLY A 313 -23.68 2.82 8.05
C GLY A 313 -22.52 3.80 7.93
N LEU A 314 -22.19 4.26 6.71
CA LEU A 314 -21.00 5.07 6.41
C LEU A 314 -20.94 6.38 7.18
N ALA A 315 -22.08 6.99 7.48
CA ALA A 315 -22.17 8.25 8.22
C ALA A 315 -21.93 8.09 9.73
N ASP A 316 -22.11 6.88 10.24
CA ASP A 316 -22.12 6.59 11.69
C ASP A 316 -20.79 5.99 12.18
N ARG A 317 -19.84 5.77 11.28
CA ARG A 317 -18.54 5.18 11.59
C ARG A 317 -17.41 5.82 10.82
N LEU A 318 -16.19 5.58 11.25
CA LEU A 318 -15.02 5.85 10.43
C LEU A 318 -15.01 4.88 9.23
N CYS A 319 -15.00 5.41 8.02
CA CYS A 319 -14.88 4.64 6.79
C CYS A 319 -13.76 5.22 5.94
N ALA A 320 -12.51 4.85 6.27
CA ALA A 320 -11.34 5.15 5.46
C ALA A 320 -11.22 4.15 4.30
N GLY A 321 -10.36 4.42 3.34
CA GLY A 321 -10.14 3.56 2.18
C GLY A 321 -9.63 4.37 1.00
N GLY A 322 -9.69 3.82 -0.19
CA GLY A 322 -9.22 4.56 -1.36
C GLY A 322 -9.38 3.83 -2.68
N PRO A 323 -8.84 4.41 -3.75
CA PRO A 323 -8.80 3.78 -5.04
C PRO A 323 -7.65 2.77 -5.14
N LEU A 324 -7.90 1.75 -5.95
CA LEU A 324 -6.91 0.79 -6.37
C LEU A 324 -7.17 0.45 -7.84
N ALA A 325 -6.13 0.45 -8.67
CA ALA A 325 -6.30 0.36 -10.11
C ALA A 325 -5.46 -0.74 -10.76
N LEU A 326 -6.08 -1.50 -11.66
CA LEU A 326 -5.33 -2.27 -12.64
C LEU A 326 -4.77 -1.30 -13.69
N CYS A 327 -3.44 -1.27 -13.86
CA CYS A 327 -2.80 -0.51 -14.94
C CYS A 327 -2.56 -1.39 -16.16
N ALA A 328 -2.91 -0.85 -17.34
CA ALA A 328 -2.74 -1.44 -18.65
C ALA A 328 -1.95 -0.47 -19.55
N PHE A 329 -0.72 -0.80 -19.88
CA PHE A 329 0.14 0.00 -20.77
C PHE A 329 0.19 -0.62 -22.16
N ALA A 330 -0.25 0.10 -23.18
CA ALA A 330 -0.16 -0.35 -24.57
C ALA A 330 1.28 -0.62 -24.97
N ARG A 331 1.53 -1.79 -25.54
CA ARG A 331 2.83 -2.18 -26.08
C ARG A 331 2.70 -2.49 -27.56
N PRO A 332 3.59 -1.97 -28.41
CA PRO A 332 3.61 -2.29 -29.83
C PRO A 332 3.95 -3.77 -30.05
N ALA A 333 3.66 -4.30 -31.22
CA ALA A 333 4.14 -5.62 -31.63
C ALA A 333 5.66 -5.67 -31.60
N ASP A 334 6.19 -6.83 -31.15
CA ASP A 334 7.63 -7.06 -31.05
C ASP A 334 7.96 -8.47 -31.59
N PRO A 335 9.05 -8.64 -32.39
CA PRO A 335 9.40 -9.94 -33.00
C PRO A 335 9.60 -11.08 -32.00
N TYR A 336 10.00 -10.77 -30.77
CA TYR A 336 10.27 -11.77 -29.73
C TYR A 336 9.09 -11.97 -28.78
N ARG A 337 8.31 -10.92 -28.50
CA ARG A 337 7.18 -10.96 -27.59
C ARG A 337 5.87 -11.36 -28.29
N GLY A 338 5.72 -11.00 -29.56
CA GLY A 338 4.52 -11.28 -30.35
C GLY A 338 3.70 -10.02 -30.71
N PRO A 339 2.38 -10.15 -30.91
CA PRO A 339 1.52 -9.06 -31.34
C PRO A 339 1.41 -7.96 -30.29
N ALA A 340 0.86 -6.82 -30.69
CA ALA A 340 0.59 -5.68 -29.81
C ALA A 340 -0.41 -6.09 -28.72
N ASP A 341 -0.13 -5.69 -27.48
CA ASP A 341 -0.91 -6.03 -26.29
C ASP A 341 -0.91 -4.90 -25.26
N TYR A 342 -1.47 -5.16 -24.08
CA TYR A 342 -1.24 -4.34 -22.88
C TYR A 342 -0.37 -5.09 -21.87
N ALA A 343 0.61 -4.39 -21.31
CA ALA A 343 1.29 -4.81 -20.09
C ALA A 343 0.40 -4.52 -18.89
N LEU A 344 -0.04 -5.55 -18.21
CA LEU A 344 -0.83 -5.47 -16.98
C LEU A 344 0.11 -5.57 -15.78
N LEU A 345 -0.03 -4.64 -14.83
CA LEU A 345 0.84 -4.56 -13.67
C LEU A 345 0.18 -5.15 -12.43
N VAL A 346 0.91 -6.02 -11.75
CA VAL A 346 0.53 -6.59 -10.46
C VAL A 346 1.75 -6.51 -9.54
N GLN A 347 1.53 -6.04 -8.32
CA GLN A 347 2.58 -5.95 -7.31
C GLN A 347 2.42 -7.00 -6.22
N GLU A 348 3.54 -7.41 -5.63
CA GLU A 348 3.56 -8.00 -4.30
C GLU A 348 3.92 -6.89 -3.31
N ARG A 349 3.03 -6.57 -2.38
CA ARG A 349 3.25 -5.48 -1.43
C ARG A 349 4.42 -5.77 -0.50
N SER A 350 5.16 -4.73 -0.17
CA SER A 350 6.31 -4.80 0.74
C SER A 350 5.92 -5.30 2.14
N GLY A 351 6.88 -5.88 2.85
CA GLY A 351 6.73 -6.19 4.28
C GLY A 351 6.67 -4.98 5.20
N SER A 352 6.96 -3.79 4.66
CA SER A 352 7.03 -2.52 5.41
C SER A 352 5.74 -1.68 5.34
N VAL A 353 4.72 -2.14 4.60
CA VAL A 353 3.41 -1.47 4.56
C VAL A 353 2.49 -1.96 5.68
N ILE A 354 1.52 -1.14 6.06
CA ILE A 354 0.61 -1.43 7.17
C ILE A 354 -0.41 -2.50 6.78
N ASN A 355 -1.02 -2.40 5.58
CA ASN A 355 -2.12 -3.26 5.14
C ASN A 355 -1.70 -4.20 4.01
N ALA A 356 -2.34 -5.38 3.94
CA ALA A 356 -2.15 -6.39 2.89
C ALA A 356 -0.66 -6.75 2.66
N THR A 357 0.11 -6.78 3.73
CA THR A 357 1.56 -7.02 3.72
C THR A 357 1.91 -8.31 3.00
N ARG A 358 2.76 -8.22 1.96
CA ARG A 358 3.24 -9.34 1.13
C ARG A 358 2.15 -10.12 0.41
N GLN A 359 1.01 -9.50 0.16
CA GLN A 359 -0.04 -10.03 -0.70
C GLN A 359 0.06 -9.45 -2.09
N LEU A 360 -0.53 -10.15 -3.07
CA LEU A 360 -0.69 -9.61 -4.41
C LEU A 360 -1.74 -8.49 -4.37
N ALA A 361 -1.48 -7.42 -5.09
CA ALA A 361 -2.40 -6.31 -5.27
C ALA A 361 -2.26 -5.72 -6.68
N VAL A 362 -3.27 -5.02 -7.14
CA VAL A 362 -3.13 -4.12 -8.28
C VAL A 362 -2.30 -2.89 -7.87
N ILE A 363 -1.76 -2.19 -8.82
CA ILE A 363 -0.95 -0.98 -8.63
C ILE A 363 -1.41 0.10 -9.62
N PRO A 364 -1.63 1.35 -9.18
CA PRO A 364 -1.46 1.87 -7.82
C PRO A 364 -2.58 1.47 -6.84
N LYS A 365 -2.26 1.52 -5.53
CA LYS A 365 -3.20 1.30 -4.45
C LYS A 365 -2.88 2.18 -3.25
N ALA A 366 -3.78 3.07 -2.86
CA ALA A 366 -3.57 4.00 -1.75
C ALA A 366 -4.81 4.29 -0.93
N PHE A 367 -4.59 4.87 0.24
CA PHE A 367 -5.64 5.61 0.92
C PHE A 367 -5.99 6.88 0.15
N HIS A 368 -7.27 7.23 0.17
CA HIS A 368 -7.73 8.49 -0.39
C HIS A 368 -7.43 9.62 0.60
N GLN A 369 -6.52 10.52 0.21
CA GLN A 369 -6.01 11.57 1.10
C GLN A 369 -5.83 12.90 0.36
N PRO A 370 -6.06 14.03 1.05
CA PRO A 370 -5.76 15.35 0.50
C PRO A 370 -4.26 15.65 0.59
N LEU A 371 -3.76 16.43 -0.35
CA LEU A 371 -2.42 17.03 -0.28
C LEU A 371 -2.51 18.51 0.12
N THR A 372 -2.78 19.37 -0.86
CA THR A 372 -2.80 20.82 -0.70
C THR A 372 -4.16 21.43 -0.98
N ASP A 373 -4.91 20.88 -1.91
CA ASP A 373 -6.27 21.28 -2.25
C ASP A 373 -7.30 20.25 -1.76
N PHE A 374 -7.73 20.36 -0.53
CA PHE A 374 -8.70 19.45 0.10
C PHE A 374 -10.02 19.28 -0.67
N ARG A 375 -10.36 20.19 -1.59
CA ARG A 375 -11.55 20.04 -2.42
C ARG A 375 -11.25 19.44 -3.78
N GLY A 376 -10.14 19.84 -4.39
CA GLY A 376 -9.70 19.30 -5.68
C GLY A 376 -9.24 17.86 -5.56
N ASP A 377 -8.53 17.54 -4.48
CA ASP A 377 -8.01 16.21 -4.16
C ASP A 377 -9.11 15.21 -3.75
N ALA A 378 -10.33 15.66 -3.46
CA ALA A 378 -11.49 14.82 -3.15
C ALA A 378 -11.90 13.89 -4.31
N ARG A 379 -11.41 14.12 -5.53
CA ARG A 379 -11.67 13.27 -6.69
C ARG A 379 -10.74 12.07 -6.69
N ILE A 380 -11.28 10.90 -7.05
CA ILE A 380 -10.51 9.64 -7.15
C ILE A 380 -9.33 9.79 -8.13
N ALA A 381 -9.57 10.49 -9.26
CA ALA A 381 -8.54 10.74 -10.25
C ALA A 381 -7.31 11.47 -9.71
N ALA A 382 -7.46 12.34 -8.70
CA ALA A 382 -6.36 13.07 -8.09
C ALA A 382 -5.42 12.11 -7.35
N THR A 383 -6.00 11.24 -6.51
CA THR A 383 -5.24 10.19 -5.81
C THR A 383 -4.56 9.25 -6.80
N LEU A 384 -5.28 8.70 -7.78
CA LEU A 384 -4.67 7.76 -8.73
C LEU A 384 -3.50 8.37 -9.52
N ARG A 385 -3.57 9.65 -9.92
CA ARG A 385 -2.46 10.33 -10.60
C ARG A 385 -1.26 10.51 -9.70
N ARG A 386 -1.48 10.86 -8.45
CA ARG A 386 -0.40 10.97 -7.46
C ARG A 386 0.29 9.64 -7.25
N GLU A 387 -0.48 8.59 -7.04
CA GLU A 387 0.05 7.25 -6.80
C GLU A 387 0.77 6.67 -8.04
N MET A 388 0.30 6.97 -9.25
CA MET A 388 1.07 6.63 -10.46
C MET A 388 2.45 7.30 -10.45
N GLU A 389 2.53 8.54 -10.02
CA GLU A 389 3.78 9.29 -9.93
C GLU A 389 4.73 8.71 -8.89
N GLU A 390 4.20 8.28 -7.74
CA GLU A 390 4.97 7.72 -6.64
C GLU A 390 5.31 6.24 -6.85
N GLU A 391 4.31 5.42 -7.14
CA GLU A 391 4.46 3.97 -7.19
C GLU A 391 5.00 3.43 -8.52
N LEU A 392 4.78 4.12 -9.66
CA LEU A 392 5.15 3.62 -10.98
C LEU A 392 6.29 4.39 -11.65
N PHE A 393 6.49 5.66 -11.29
CA PHE A 393 7.49 6.51 -11.94
C PHE A 393 8.64 6.93 -11.00
N GLY A 394 8.76 6.23 -9.86
CA GLY A 394 9.92 6.30 -8.97
C GLY A 394 10.13 7.65 -8.28
N ARG A 395 9.11 8.49 -8.22
CA ARG A 395 9.20 9.73 -7.47
C ARG A 395 9.06 9.43 -5.98
N GLU A 396 9.98 9.97 -5.18
CA GLU A 396 9.87 9.86 -3.71
C GLU A 396 8.53 10.41 -3.21
N ASP A 397 8.03 9.83 -2.14
CA ASP A 397 6.76 10.20 -1.47
C ASP A 397 6.49 11.70 -1.54
N ILE A 398 5.51 12.08 -2.33
CA ILE A 398 5.07 13.47 -2.51
C ILE A 398 4.58 14.03 -1.18
N ASP A 399 3.97 13.19 -0.37
CA ASP A 399 3.38 13.52 0.93
C ASP A 399 4.42 14.04 1.95
N ASN A 400 5.67 13.59 1.85
CA ASN A 400 6.73 14.03 2.77
C ASN A 400 7.42 15.33 2.37
N THR A 401 7.16 15.84 1.18
CA THR A 401 7.73 17.09 0.69
C THR A 401 6.91 18.31 1.07
N VAL A 402 5.72 18.13 1.65
CA VAL A 402 4.85 19.19 2.13
C VAL A 402 5.38 19.74 3.47
N ASN A 403 6.50 20.44 3.39
CA ASN A 403 6.95 21.24 4.51
C ASN A 403 6.00 22.43 4.68
N LYS A 404 5.49 22.67 5.88
CA LYS A 404 4.55 23.76 6.26
C LYS A 404 4.94 25.18 5.77
N ARG A 405 6.10 25.33 5.13
CA ARG A 405 6.66 26.62 4.67
C ARG A 405 6.69 26.83 3.15
N ASN A 406 6.45 25.82 2.32
CA ASN A 406 6.51 25.95 0.86
C ASN A 406 5.25 25.34 0.22
N ALA A 407 4.23 26.18 0.04
CA ALA A 407 2.93 25.81 -0.54
C ALA A 407 2.94 25.65 -2.08
N ALA A 408 4.00 25.11 -2.68
CA ALA A 408 3.98 24.78 -4.10
C ALA A 408 3.33 23.41 -4.30
N ASP A 409 2.26 23.36 -5.10
CA ASP A 409 1.54 22.13 -5.44
C ASP A 409 2.52 21.03 -5.91
N PRO A 410 2.61 19.88 -5.20
CA PRO A 410 3.48 18.77 -5.58
C PRO A 410 3.14 18.20 -6.96
N MET A 411 1.86 18.25 -7.37
CA MET A 411 1.37 17.76 -8.65
C MET A 411 1.40 18.82 -9.77
N HIS A 412 2.04 19.98 -9.52
CA HIS A 412 2.22 20.98 -10.58
C HIS A 412 3.05 20.40 -11.75
N PRO A 413 2.65 20.61 -13.03
CA PRO A 413 3.27 19.99 -14.20
C PRO A 413 4.80 20.13 -14.28
N ALA A 414 5.36 21.26 -13.80
CA ALA A 414 6.80 21.49 -13.79
C ALA A 414 7.57 20.60 -12.79
N ARG A 415 6.88 19.93 -11.90
CA ARG A 415 7.45 19.06 -10.86
C ARG A 415 7.23 17.57 -11.14
N LEU A 416 6.37 17.24 -12.09
CA LEU A 416 6.08 15.85 -12.47
C LEU A 416 7.30 15.17 -13.11
N SER A 417 7.39 13.85 -12.93
CA SER A 417 8.31 12.99 -13.67
C SER A 417 8.11 13.15 -15.19
N PRO A 418 9.12 12.84 -16.00
CA PRO A 418 8.96 12.91 -17.45
C PRO A 418 7.77 12.08 -17.98
N PRO A 419 7.54 10.81 -17.54
CA PRO A 419 6.38 10.03 -18.00
C PRO A 419 5.05 10.70 -17.64
N MET A 420 4.88 11.11 -16.38
CA MET A 420 3.63 11.70 -15.93
C MET A 420 3.37 13.06 -16.58
N ARG A 421 4.38 13.90 -16.71
CA ARG A 421 4.25 15.17 -17.41
C ARG A 421 3.81 14.95 -18.86
N TRP A 422 4.39 13.97 -19.56
CA TRP A 422 4.00 13.65 -20.92
C TRP A 422 2.51 13.24 -21.00
N LEU A 423 2.06 12.38 -20.09
CA LEU A 423 0.65 11.94 -20.02
C LEU A 423 -0.31 13.09 -19.73
N VAL A 424 0.09 14.07 -18.92
CA VAL A 424 -0.83 15.13 -18.46
C VAL A 424 -0.80 16.35 -19.41
N THR A 425 0.36 16.67 -20.02
CA THR A 425 0.52 17.91 -20.76
C THR A 425 0.73 17.72 -22.27
N GLU A 426 1.50 16.70 -22.68
CA GLU A 426 1.85 16.50 -24.09
C GLU A 426 0.85 15.60 -24.83
N SER A 427 0.36 14.56 -24.17
CA SER A 427 -0.58 13.60 -24.76
C SER A 427 -1.69 13.19 -23.77
N PRO A 428 -2.51 14.13 -23.28
CA PRO A 428 -3.51 13.83 -22.24
C PRO A 428 -4.56 12.81 -22.70
N GLY A 429 -4.81 12.67 -24.00
CA GLY A 429 -5.70 11.66 -24.56
C GLY A 429 -5.17 10.22 -24.47
N ALA A 430 -3.86 10.03 -24.21
CA ALA A 430 -3.29 8.71 -24.03
C ALA A 430 -3.60 8.08 -22.66
N LEU A 431 -3.97 8.88 -21.67
CA LEU A 431 -4.31 8.42 -20.32
C LEU A 431 -5.83 8.38 -20.14
N ARG A 432 -6.37 7.19 -19.90
CA ARG A 432 -7.77 6.99 -19.53
C ARG A 432 -7.84 6.34 -18.15
N MET A 433 -8.68 6.87 -17.29
CA MET A 433 -8.95 6.34 -15.96
C MET A 433 -10.45 6.16 -15.78
N GLU A 434 -10.86 4.98 -15.33
CA GLU A 434 -12.27 4.63 -15.12
C GLU A 434 -12.43 3.96 -13.75
N CYS A 435 -13.49 4.31 -13.01
CA CYS A 435 -13.94 3.50 -11.88
C CYS A 435 -14.81 2.37 -12.42
N THR A 436 -14.44 1.14 -12.14
CA THR A 436 -15.09 -0.07 -12.65
C THR A 436 -16.01 -0.71 -11.62
N GLY A 437 -15.78 -0.45 -10.34
CA GLY A 437 -16.60 -0.98 -9.26
C GLY A 437 -16.37 -0.30 -7.92
N PHE A 438 -17.33 -0.47 -7.02
CA PHE A 438 -17.25 0.01 -5.65
C PHE A 438 -17.59 -1.12 -4.68
N GLY A 439 -16.94 -1.14 -3.54
CA GLY A 439 -17.23 -2.09 -2.48
C GLY A 439 -16.68 -1.64 -1.13
N ILE A 440 -17.00 -2.40 -0.10
CA ILE A 440 -16.48 -2.22 1.26
C ILE A 440 -15.76 -3.49 1.68
N ASN A 441 -14.49 -3.39 2.00
CA ASN A 441 -13.70 -4.51 2.46
C ASN A 441 -14.11 -4.91 3.88
N LEU A 442 -14.66 -6.10 4.05
CA LEU A 442 -15.11 -6.59 5.35
C LEU A 442 -13.96 -6.85 6.33
N VAL A 443 -12.71 -6.90 5.87
CA VAL A 443 -11.54 -7.07 6.75
C VAL A 443 -11.41 -5.91 7.72
N SER A 444 -11.44 -4.68 7.20
CA SER A 444 -11.23 -3.45 7.97
C SER A 444 -12.35 -2.41 7.85
N GLY A 445 -13.39 -2.69 7.06
CA GLY A 445 -14.48 -1.75 6.79
C GLY A 445 -14.11 -0.63 5.83
N ASN A 446 -12.99 -0.74 5.12
CA ASN A 446 -12.52 0.27 4.17
C ASN A 446 -13.38 0.32 2.92
N PHE A 447 -13.60 1.53 2.38
CA PHE A 447 -14.16 1.66 1.04
C PHE A 447 -13.08 1.42 -0.02
N GLU A 448 -13.48 0.79 -1.12
CA GLU A 448 -12.60 0.39 -2.22
C GLU A 448 -13.21 0.82 -3.55
N PHE A 449 -12.55 1.74 -4.27
CA PHE A 449 -12.91 2.10 -5.65
C PHE A 449 -12.03 1.30 -6.60
N ALA A 450 -12.56 0.17 -7.07
CA ALA A 450 -11.89 -0.61 -8.12
C ALA A 450 -11.82 0.23 -9.40
N SER A 451 -10.65 0.37 -9.97
CA SER A 451 -10.40 1.26 -11.11
C SER A 451 -9.55 0.57 -12.18
N LEU A 452 -9.61 1.12 -13.38
CA LEU A 452 -8.77 0.73 -14.51
C LEU A 452 -8.06 1.97 -15.05
N ILE A 453 -6.76 1.90 -15.18
CA ILE A 453 -5.92 2.91 -15.81
C ILE A 453 -5.39 2.34 -17.11
N ILE A 454 -5.67 3.00 -18.24
CA ILE A 454 -5.16 2.62 -19.55
C ILE A 454 -4.27 3.73 -20.06
N VAL A 455 -3.03 3.40 -20.36
CA VAL A 455 -2.12 4.24 -21.14
C VAL A 455 -2.07 3.69 -22.55
N ASP A 456 -2.92 4.24 -23.43
CA ASP A 456 -3.15 3.75 -24.79
C ASP A 456 -2.25 4.46 -25.80
N SER A 457 -0.94 4.20 -25.70
CA SER A 457 0.06 4.81 -26.57
C SER A 457 1.30 3.96 -26.70
N ASP A 458 1.57 3.50 -27.95
CA ASP A 458 2.83 2.83 -28.28
C ASP A 458 4.04 3.77 -28.13
N GLU A 459 3.84 5.08 -28.37
CA GLU A 459 4.88 6.10 -28.19
C GLU A 459 5.29 6.24 -26.72
N PHE A 460 4.31 6.18 -25.80
CA PHE A 460 4.60 6.16 -24.36
C PHE A 460 5.51 4.98 -24.01
N TRP A 461 5.16 3.78 -24.49
CA TRP A 461 5.95 2.59 -24.23
C TRP A 461 7.38 2.70 -24.78
N HIS A 462 7.54 3.21 -26.00
CA HIS A 462 8.87 3.41 -26.59
C HIS A 462 9.73 4.40 -25.80
N ARG A 463 9.12 5.45 -25.26
CA ARG A 463 9.86 6.49 -24.51
C ARG A 463 10.12 6.09 -23.05
N PHE A 464 9.14 5.49 -22.39
CA PHE A 464 9.11 5.37 -20.93
C PHE A 464 8.87 3.94 -20.41
N GLY A 465 8.60 2.96 -21.27
CA GLY A 465 8.29 1.59 -20.84
C GLY A 465 9.37 0.94 -19.97
N GLY A 466 10.63 1.29 -20.17
CA GLY A 466 11.74 0.85 -19.32
C GLY A 466 11.93 1.65 -18.02
N GLN A 467 11.10 2.67 -17.78
CA GLN A 467 11.15 3.52 -16.58
C GLN A 467 10.00 3.20 -15.59
N ILE A 468 9.20 2.19 -15.91
CA ILE A 468 8.15 1.72 -15.00
C ILE A 468 8.80 0.87 -13.93
N GLU A 469 8.96 1.42 -12.74
CA GLU A 469 9.61 0.80 -11.60
C GLU A 469 8.69 0.81 -10.39
N ALA A 470 8.76 -0.24 -9.58
CA ALA A 470 8.02 -0.30 -8.32
C ALA A 470 8.67 0.57 -7.24
N SER A 471 7.85 1.24 -6.44
CA SER A 471 8.29 1.99 -5.26
C SER A 471 8.68 1.08 -4.08
N TRP A 472 9.09 1.67 -2.96
CA TRP A 472 9.41 0.95 -1.71
C TRP A 472 8.22 0.17 -1.13
N GLU A 473 6.99 0.49 -1.54
CA GLU A 473 5.77 -0.20 -1.11
C GLU A 473 5.61 -1.58 -1.74
N SER A 474 6.35 -1.86 -2.82
CA SER A 474 6.32 -3.13 -3.53
C SER A 474 7.60 -3.92 -3.31
N SER A 475 7.49 -5.20 -2.96
CA SER A 475 8.62 -6.12 -2.93
C SER A 475 8.97 -6.64 -4.32
N SER A 476 7.99 -6.72 -5.24
CA SER A 476 8.18 -7.07 -6.64
C SER A 476 7.06 -6.53 -7.51
N LEU A 477 7.41 -6.08 -8.72
CA LEU A 477 6.47 -5.70 -9.76
C LEU A 477 6.49 -6.76 -10.86
N ARG A 478 5.32 -7.34 -11.16
CA ARG A 478 5.14 -8.35 -12.19
C ARG A 478 4.36 -7.77 -13.36
N GLN A 479 4.75 -8.12 -14.58
CA GLN A 479 4.08 -7.71 -15.80
C GLN A 479 3.45 -8.94 -16.47
N TYR A 480 2.18 -8.84 -16.82
CA TYR A 480 1.44 -9.87 -17.55
C TYR A 480 0.98 -9.33 -18.90
N SER A 481 0.97 -10.18 -19.91
CA SER A 481 0.38 -9.83 -21.21
C SER A 481 -1.14 -9.98 -21.16
N SER A 482 -1.86 -8.97 -21.65
CA SER A 482 -3.31 -9.04 -21.81
C SER A 482 -3.77 -10.10 -22.83
N LEU A 483 -2.84 -10.66 -23.63
CA LEU A 483 -3.09 -11.76 -24.56
C LEU A 483 -2.85 -13.13 -23.94
N ASP A 484 -2.15 -13.22 -22.80
CA ASP A 484 -1.86 -14.48 -22.13
C ASP A 484 -3.01 -14.91 -21.21
N ARG A 485 -4.04 -15.49 -21.85
CA ARG A 485 -5.25 -15.96 -21.19
C ARG A 485 -4.97 -16.98 -20.08
N GLY A 486 -3.96 -17.85 -20.29
CA GLY A 486 -3.61 -18.89 -19.32
C GLY A 486 -3.04 -18.31 -18.03
N SER A 487 -2.06 -17.43 -18.14
CA SER A 487 -1.47 -16.74 -16.99
C SER A 487 -2.47 -15.88 -16.25
N LEU A 488 -3.36 -15.16 -16.97
CA LEU A 488 -4.40 -14.34 -16.33
C LEU A 488 -5.43 -15.19 -15.58
N ALA A 489 -5.85 -16.33 -16.13
CA ALA A 489 -6.77 -17.24 -15.45
C ALA A 489 -6.13 -17.87 -14.20
N SER A 490 -4.86 -18.26 -14.29
CA SER A 490 -4.10 -18.76 -13.14
C SER A 490 -3.95 -17.71 -12.05
N LEU A 491 -3.63 -16.47 -12.44
CA LEU A 491 -3.48 -15.35 -11.53
C LEU A 491 -4.81 -14.99 -10.83
N ALA A 492 -5.94 -15.05 -11.55
CA ALA A 492 -7.27 -14.79 -10.99
C ALA A 492 -7.67 -15.76 -9.86
N THR A 493 -7.05 -16.94 -9.80
CA THR A 493 -7.32 -17.98 -8.80
C THR A 493 -6.22 -18.12 -7.76
N ASP A 494 -5.20 -17.28 -7.80
CA ASP A 494 -4.08 -17.30 -6.85
C ASP A 494 -4.56 -16.85 -5.45
N ASP A 495 -4.29 -17.66 -4.44
CA ASP A 495 -4.70 -17.41 -3.06
C ASP A 495 -3.82 -16.37 -2.33
N ALA A 496 -2.76 -15.90 -3.00
CA ALA A 496 -1.87 -14.86 -2.48
C ALA A 496 -2.44 -13.42 -2.62
N TRP A 497 -3.55 -13.23 -3.29
CA TRP A 497 -4.20 -11.93 -3.42
C TRP A 497 -4.68 -11.37 -2.08
N SER A 498 -4.64 -10.05 -1.95
CA SER A 498 -5.55 -9.36 -1.04
C SER A 498 -6.98 -9.37 -1.62
N ASN A 499 -7.99 -9.38 -0.76
CA ASN A 499 -9.39 -9.51 -1.20
C ASN A 499 -9.82 -8.33 -2.10
N GLU A 500 -9.48 -7.11 -1.72
CA GLU A 500 -9.74 -5.90 -2.50
C GLU A 500 -8.89 -5.82 -3.76
N GLY A 501 -7.64 -6.32 -3.71
CA GLY A 501 -6.77 -6.42 -4.88
C GLY A 501 -7.35 -7.34 -5.94
N LEU A 502 -7.85 -8.51 -5.55
CA LEU A 502 -8.52 -9.45 -6.46
C LEU A 502 -9.81 -8.86 -7.03
N PHE A 503 -10.62 -8.17 -6.19
CA PHE A 503 -11.82 -7.47 -6.65
C PHE A 503 -11.50 -6.46 -7.75
N ALA A 504 -10.52 -5.59 -7.53
CA ALA A 504 -10.13 -4.59 -8.52
C ALA A 504 -9.50 -5.19 -9.78
N PHE A 505 -8.69 -6.24 -9.62
CA PHE A 505 -8.10 -6.96 -10.74
C PHE A 505 -9.18 -7.54 -11.67
N LEU A 506 -10.16 -8.24 -11.11
CA LEU A 506 -11.23 -8.88 -11.88
C LEU A 506 -12.17 -7.84 -12.53
N GLN A 507 -12.52 -6.76 -11.83
CA GLN A 507 -13.31 -5.67 -12.40
C GLN A 507 -12.53 -4.94 -13.51
N GLY A 508 -11.22 -4.70 -13.31
CA GLY A 508 -10.35 -4.10 -14.32
C GLY A 508 -10.20 -4.98 -15.56
N LEU A 509 -9.95 -6.30 -15.40
CA LEU A 509 -9.86 -7.24 -16.51
C LEU A 509 -11.18 -7.32 -17.30
N ARG A 510 -12.31 -7.38 -16.60
CA ARG A 510 -13.62 -7.39 -17.22
C ARG A 510 -13.83 -6.16 -18.10
N ARG A 511 -13.54 -4.98 -17.54
CA ARG A 511 -13.66 -3.73 -18.30
C ARG A 511 -12.69 -3.65 -19.46
N LEU A 512 -11.45 -4.08 -19.27
CA LEU A 512 -10.44 -4.11 -20.32
C LEU A 512 -10.83 -5.08 -21.46
N SER A 513 -11.49 -6.19 -21.16
CA SER A 513 -11.99 -7.11 -22.21
C SER A 513 -13.05 -6.47 -23.12
N GLU A 514 -13.78 -5.47 -22.61
CA GLU A 514 -14.78 -4.74 -23.39
C GLU A 514 -14.17 -3.61 -24.24
N THR A 515 -13.08 -3.00 -23.78
CA THR A 515 -12.54 -1.76 -24.34
C THR A 515 -11.18 -1.91 -25.01
N GLY A 516 -10.48 -3.03 -24.80
CA GLY A 516 -9.09 -3.23 -25.24
C GLY A 516 -8.91 -3.68 -26.69
N GLY A 517 -10.00 -4.00 -27.42
CA GLY A 517 -9.97 -4.40 -28.84
C GLY A 517 -9.07 -5.62 -29.10
N ASP A 518 -8.30 -5.55 -30.19
CA ASP A 518 -7.43 -6.67 -30.61
C ASP A 518 -6.20 -6.89 -29.71
N ARG A 519 -5.96 -5.98 -28.75
CA ARG A 519 -4.84 -6.09 -27.79
C ARG A 519 -5.15 -6.97 -26.60
N VAL A 520 -6.33 -7.58 -26.51
CA VAL A 520 -6.74 -8.39 -25.37
C VAL A 520 -7.27 -9.76 -25.77
N ASN A 521 -6.95 -10.77 -24.96
CA ASN A 521 -7.50 -12.11 -25.05
C ASN A 521 -7.82 -12.60 -23.63
N ILE A 522 -8.82 -11.96 -23.01
CA ILE A 522 -9.22 -12.21 -21.63
C ILE A 522 -10.44 -13.15 -21.63
N SER A 523 -10.43 -14.16 -20.76
CA SER A 523 -11.59 -15.02 -20.54
C SER A 523 -12.78 -14.20 -20.03
N ALA A 524 -13.99 -14.58 -20.42
CA ALA A 524 -15.19 -13.97 -19.85
C ALA A 524 -15.15 -14.05 -18.32
N ILE A 525 -15.47 -12.95 -17.66
CA ILE A 525 -15.54 -12.83 -16.21
C ILE A 525 -16.99 -12.49 -15.86
N ASP A 526 -17.69 -13.47 -15.28
CA ASP A 526 -19.05 -13.31 -14.82
C ASP A 526 -19.07 -13.12 -13.33
N TRP A 527 -19.36 -11.88 -12.89
CA TRP A 527 -19.48 -11.59 -11.47
C TRP A 527 -20.79 -12.11 -10.87
N VAL A 528 -20.74 -12.41 -9.60
CA VAL A 528 -21.89 -12.77 -8.78
C VAL A 528 -21.81 -12.03 -7.45
N VAL A 529 -22.96 -11.70 -6.87
CA VAL A 529 -23.06 -11.17 -5.50
C VAL A 529 -23.54 -12.29 -4.60
N ARG A 530 -22.70 -12.70 -3.65
CA ARG A 530 -22.96 -13.82 -2.73
C ARG A 530 -23.42 -13.29 -1.37
N PRO A 531 -24.49 -13.87 -0.79
CA PRO A 531 -24.91 -13.53 0.55
C PRO A 531 -23.82 -13.69 1.59
#